data_6532a4f2ae3738536c0b6938eec50a5a
#
_entry.id   6532a4f2ae3738536c0b6938eec50a5a
#
_cell.length_a   1.000
_cell.length_b   1.000
_cell.length_c   1.000
_cell.angle_alpha   90.00
_cell.angle_beta   90.00
_cell.angle_gamma   90.00
#
_symmetry.space_group_name_H-M   'P 1'
#
loop_
_entity.id
_entity.type
_entity.pdbx_description
1 polymer ?
#
loop_
_entity_poly.entity_id
_entity_poly.type
_entity_poly.pdbx_seq_one_letter_code
_entity_poly.pdbx_strand_id
1 'polypeptide(L)'
;MPGLKNGCVSGVLSKSKQIETTMIADKDGQADVVVVGAGSAGAALAARLSENPKLQVMLIEAGRPSQYPWLSIPIGYFKTVGHPEFDWGFETDPEPEMMDRRLPWPRGKGLGGSSLINGMLYLRGHRRDYDEWRRMGNEGWGWDDVLPYFQRAMHAEHPKGSADGQGGPLWISDLPADPLSDAFIDAAGLCGIARTEDFNQGENQGAGYFRMNTRNGVRMSTAKAYLDPARHRKNLRVISDARALRVVTQGLRATGVEILLEGKPVTVRARHEVVLCAGTIQTPQLLQLSGIGPHNLLNRHRIDVVHDLPGVGENLQDHLQVRPSYRCQNVVTLNDIANSKWRSAVEFLRYQTTRQGALRNGVYRAGAFFSAGKDADPTWPNAQIHFGLVSFDRPHQPPHSFPGITFSACILRPHSRGRISITSNDPLKAPRIQAGYLSAEEDRTLAVDLVRRMREIASSQRMSRFVVDEHEPGIAKQSDEEILDWVRRRAGSIFHPVGTCAMGPASAPMSVVDSRLRVHGMEGLRVVDGSIMPRIVSGNTNAPIIMFAERAADLMKEDLRA
;
A
#
# COMPACT_ATOMS: atom_id res chain seq x y z
N MET A 1 16.87 3.32 33.82
CA MET A 1 16.84 2.21 34.79
C MET A 1 16.96 0.92 34.00
N PRO A 2 17.91 0.05 34.29
CA PRO A 2 18.11 -1.22 33.62
C PRO A 2 17.32 -2.34 34.33
N GLY A 3 16.87 -3.32 33.53
CA GLY A 3 16.59 -4.67 34.00
C GLY A 3 15.14 -5.04 34.23
N LEU A 4 14.47 -5.52 33.16
CA LEU A 4 13.48 -6.58 33.30
C LEU A 4 13.97 -7.75 32.46
N LYS A 5 14.35 -8.82 33.12
CA LYS A 5 14.90 -10.05 32.59
C LYS A 5 13.83 -10.78 31.74
N ASN A 6 14.20 -11.11 30.50
CA ASN A 6 13.51 -12.08 29.66
C ASN A 6 13.59 -13.47 30.30
N GLY A 7 12.50 -13.93 30.85
CA GLY A 7 12.37 -15.29 31.37
C GLY A 7 10.99 -15.86 31.04
N CYS A 8 10.97 -17.00 30.38
CA CYS A 8 9.82 -17.91 30.16
C CYS A 8 8.78 -17.57 29.09
N VAL A 9 9.18 -17.39 27.83
CA VAL A 9 8.24 -17.55 26.69
C VAL A 9 8.83 -18.46 25.58
N SER A 10 10.09 -18.86 25.67
CA SER A 10 10.77 -19.64 24.62
C SER A 10 10.31 -21.10 24.44
N GLY A 11 9.70 -21.68 25.46
CA GLY A 11 9.37 -23.12 25.45
C GLY A 11 8.09 -23.52 24.69
N VAL A 12 7.08 -22.64 24.62
CA VAL A 12 5.80 -22.95 23.97
C VAL A 12 5.84 -22.67 22.46
N LEU A 13 6.58 -21.63 22.05
CA LEU A 13 6.75 -21.28 20.63
C LEU A 13 7.62 -22.30 19.87
N SER A 14 8.58 -22.96 20.56
CA SER A 14 9.43 -23.97 19.91
C SER A 14 8.68 -25.26 19.59
N LYS A 15 7.69 -25.68 20.40
CA LYS A 15 6.89 -26.88 20.15
C LYS A 15 5.90 -26.71 18.99
N SER A 16 5.26 -25.54 18.83
CA SER A 16 4.38 -25.28 17.69
C SER A 16 5.16 -25.20 16.38
N LYS A 17 6.36 -24.60 16.38
CA LYS A 17 7.23 -24.53 15.20
C LYS A 17 7.75 -25.91 14.77
N GLN A 18 8.12 -26.79 15.69
CA GLN A 18 8.55 -28.15 15.38
C GLN A 18 7.42 -28.98 14.76
N ILE A 19 6.17 -28.79 15.20
CA ILE A 19 5.00 -29.46 14.62
C ILE A 19 4.76 -28.96 13.19
N GLU A 20 4.86 -27.65 12.93
CA GLU A 20 4.71 -27.09 11.57
C GLU A 20 5.80 -27.60 10.61
N THR A 21 7.05 -27.65 11.03
CA THR A 21 8.18 -28.13 10.20
C THR A 21 8.08 -29.62 9.89
N THR A 22 7.68 -30.44 10.86
CA THR A 22 7.52 -31.89 10.67
C THR A 22 6.36 -32.20 9.71
N MET A 23 5.27 -31.40 9.74
CA MET A 23 4.11 -31.57 8.85
C MET A 23 4.41 -31.15 7.39
N ILE A 24 5.40 -30.28 7.13
CA ILE A 24 5.78 -29.89 5.75
C ILE A 24 6.68 -30.95 5.09
N ALA A 25 7.48 -31.66 5.88
CA ALA A 25 8.38 -32.71 5.38
C ALA A 25 7.67 -34.03 5.00
N ASP A 26 6.49 -34.28 5.57
CA ASP A 26 5.63 -35.44 5.25
C ASP A 26 4.60 -35.08 4.15
N LYS A 27 3.75 -36.07 3.75
CA LYS A 27 2.69 -35.98 2.71
C LYS A 27 1.82 -34.71 2.76
N ASP A 28 1.92 -33.89 3.81
CA ASP A 28 1.19 -32.66 4.07
C ASP A 28 1.84 -31.37 3.49
N GLY A 29 3.00 -31.46 2.82
CA GLY A 29 3.63 -30.35 2.10
C GLY A 29 2.92 -29.92 0.80
N GLN A 30 1.65 -30.35 0.62
CA GLN A 30 0.86 -30.10 -0.57
C GLN A 30 -0.49 -29.43 -0.23
N ALA A 31 -0.90 -28.49 -1.06
CA ALA A 31 -2.22 -27.84 -1.01
C ALA A 31 -2.86 -27.79 -2.41
N ASP A 32 -4.13 -27.46 -2.49
CA ASP A 32 -4.77 -27.20 -3.78
C ASP A 32 -4.27 -25.86 -4.34
N VAL A 33 -4.25 -24.85 -3.49
CA VAL A 33 -3.76 -23.50 -3.82
C VAL A 33 -2.70 -23.06 -2.82
N VAL A 34 -1.56 -22.61 -3.35
CA VAL A 34 -0.48 -22.00 -2.57
C VAL A 34 -0.47 -20.50 -2.82
N VAL A 35 -0.74 -19.71 -1.79
CA VAL A 35 -0.73 -18.23 -1.84
C VAL A 35 0.57 -17.72 -1.22
N VAL A 36 1.34 -16.93 -1.96
CA VAL A 36 2.65 -16.40 -1.55
C VAL A 36 2.54 -14.94 -1.16
N GLY A 37 2.73 -14.64 0.12
CA GLY A 37 2.60 -13.32 0.73
C GLY A 37 1.26 -13.13 1.43
N ALA A 38 1.29 -12.91 2.76
CA ALA A 38 0.10 -12.66 3.57
C ALA A 38 -0.17 -11.15 3.73
N GLY A 39 0.11 -10.36 2.69
CA GLY A 39 -0.18 -8.93 2.63
C GLY A 39 -1.66 -8.63 2.45
N SER A 40 -1.96 -7.40 1.98
CA SER A 40 -3.34 -6.93 1.79
C SER A 40 -4.16 -7.83 0.86
N ALA A 41 -3.57 -8.33 -0.22
CA ALA A 41 -4.25 -9.25 -1.13
C ALA A 41 -4.26 -10.69 -0.60
N GLY A 42 -3.09 -11.26 -0.29
CA GLY A 42 -2.99 -12.69 0.01
C GLY A 42 -3.76 -13.10 1.27
N ALA A 43 -3.81 -12.23 2.29
CA ALA A 43 -4.63 -12.47 3.48
C ALA A 43 -6.12 -12.54 3.16
N ALA A 44 -6.62 -11.62 2.32
CA ALA A 44 -8.01 -11.60 1.89
C ALA A 44 -8.33 -12.81 0.97
N LEU A 45 -7.47 -13.07 0.00
CA LEU A 45 -7.63 -14.18 -0.94
C LEU A 45 -7.67 -15.53 -0.24
N ALA A 46 -6.70 -15.82 0.65
CA ALA A 46 -6.63 -17.08 1.39
C ALA A 46 -7.87 -17.28 2.29
N ALA A 47 -8.33 -16.20 2.93
CA ALA A 47 -9.55 -16.24 3.74
C ALA A 47 -10.78 -16.54 2.87
N ARG A 48 -10.93 -15.93 1.68
CA ARG A 48 -12.05 -16.17 0.77
C ARG A 48 -12.03 -17.55 0.12
N LEU A 49 -10.87 -18.03 -0.28
CA LEU A 49 -10.74 -19.37 -0.86
C LEU A 49 -11.05 -20.47 0.16
N SER A 50 -10.60 -20.30 1.41
CA SER A 50 -10.85 -21.26 2.50
C SER A 50 -12.29 -21.30 3.00
N GLU A 51 -13.20 -20.46 2.49
CA GLU A 51 -14.65 -20.62 2.71
C GLU A 51 -15.20 -21.91 2.12
N ASN A 52 -14.57 -22.42 1.05
CA ASN A 52 -14.86 -23.75 0.51
C ASN A 52 -14.07 -24.80 1.32
N PRO A 53 -14.73 -25.64 2.17
CA PRO A 53 -14.02 -26.60 3.02
C PRO A 53 -13.33 -27.73 2.26
N LYS A 54 -13.66 -27.93 0.98
CA LYS A 54 -13.02 -28.93 0.10
C LYS A 54 -11.70 -28.45 -0.48
N LEU A 55 -11.43 -27.12 -0.48
CA LEU A 55 -10.23 -26.53 -1.05
C LEU A 55 -9.16 -26.36 0.03
N GLN A 56 -8.04 -27.06 -0.09
CA GLN A 56 -6.90 -26.91 0.81
C GLN A 56 -6.08 -25.70 0.40
N VAL A 57 -6.00 -24.69 1.26
CA VAL A 57 -5.30 -23.41 1.00
C VAL A 57 -4.09 -23.30 1.91
N MET A 58 -2.92 -23.02 1.33
CA MET A 58 -1.70 -22.74 2.08
C MET A 58 -1.27 -21.30 1.80
N LEU A 59 -1.10 -20.52 2.87
CA LEU A 59 -0.64 -19.14 2.83
C LEU A 59 0.77 -19.04 3.42
N ILE A 60 1.72 -18.52 2.64
CA ILE A 60 3.14 -18.39 3.00
C ILE A 60 3.46 -16.93 3.27
N GLU A 61 4.12 -16.63 4.38
CA GLU A 61 4.53 -15.28 4.77
C GLU A 61 5.98 -15.26 5.29
N ALA A 62 6.76 -14.32 4.79
CA ALA A 62 8.16 -14.16 5.17
C ALA A 62 8.36 -13.59 6.58
N GLY A 63 7.44 -12.74 7.02
CA GLY A 63 7.52 -12.12 8.34
C GLY A 63 7.00 -13.02 9.46
N ARG A 64 7.45 -12.71 10.69
CA ARG A 64 7.03 -13.42 11.90
C ARG A 64 5.68 -12.91 12.40
N PRO A 65 4.88 -13.76 13.05
CA PRO A 65 3.75 -13.29 13.84
C PRO A 65 4.26 -12.37 14.95
N SER A 66 3.60 -11.24 15.17
CA SER A 66 4.01 -10.30 16.21
C SER A 66 2.82 -9.77 16.99
N GLN A 67 3.06 -9.58 18.30
CA GLN A 67 2.13 -8.92 19.24
C GLN A 67 2.61 -7.50 19.61
N TYR A 68 3.50 -6.91 18.81
CA TYR A 68 4.02 -5.57 19.06
C TYR A 68 2.86 -4.55 19.11
N PRO A 69 2.63 -3.87 20.24
CA PRO A 69 1.41 -3.09 20.44
C PRO A 69 1.20 -1.98 19.41
N TRP A 70 2.29 -1.39 18.91
CA TRP A 70 2.25 -0.30 17.92
C TRP A 70 1.70 -0.72 16.55
N LEU A 71 1.68 -2.02 16.25
CA LEU A 71 1.00 -2.55 15.06
C LEU A 71 -0.53 -2.40 15.13
N SER A 72 -1.10 -2.31 16.33
CA SER A 72 -2.54 -2.16 16.56
C SER A 72 -2.97 -0.72 16.81
N ILE A 73 -2.08 0.14 17.27
CA ILE A 73 -2.35 1.55 17.55
C ILE A 73 -2.31 2.33 16.25
N PRO A 74 -3.37 3.10 15.88
CA PRO A 74 -3.43 3.77 14.58
C PRO A 74 -2.23 4.66 14.27
N ILE A 75 -1.81 5.55 15.15
CA ILE A 75 -0.63 6.40 14.94
C ILE A 75 0.69 5.61 15.01
N GLY A 76 0.65 4.36 15.40
CA GLY A 76 1.82 3.50 15.62
C GLY A 76 2.71 3.29 14.39
N TYR A 77 2.24 3.63 13.18
CA TYR A 77 3.07 3.52 11.97
C TYR A 77 4.35 4.37 12.04
N PHE A 78 4.41 5.43 12.84
CA PHE A 78 5.65 6.15 13.13
C PHE A 78 6.71 5.32 13.88
N LYS A 79 6.30 4.23 14.52
CA LYS A 79 7.18 3.31 15.23
C LYS A 79 7.45 2.02 14.46
N THR A 80 6.63 1.72 13.45
CA THR A 80 6.70 0.46 12.72
C THR A 80 7.29 0.60 11.32
N VAL A 81 7.15 1.75 10.68
CA VAL A 81 7.86 2.08 9.43
C VAL A 81 9.34 2.26 9.75
N GLY A 82 10.21 1.63 8.95
CA GLY A 82 11.66 1.57 9.20
C GLY A 82 12.08 0.61 10.33
N HIS A 83 11.13 -0.07 10.98
CA HIS A 83 11.46 -1.05 12.00
C HIS A 83 11.91 -2.38 11.35
N PRO A 84 13.11 -2.90 11.67
CA PRO A 84 13.72 -4.02 10.93
C PRO A 84 12.92 -5.33 10.97
N GLU A 85 12.04 -5.50 11.94
CA GLU A 85 11.18 -6.69 12.04
C GLU A 85 9.92 -6.56 11.16
N PHE A 86 9.37 -5.35 10.99
CA PHE A 86 8.07 -5.12 10.34
C PHE A 86 8.16 -4.43 9.00
N ASP A 87 9.35 -3.99 8.61
CA ASP A 87 9.61 -3.31 7.35
C ASP A 87 10.73 -4.03 6.58
N TRP A 88 10.55 -4.21 5.29
CA TRP A 88 11.58 -4.77 4.42
C TRP A 88 12.78 -3.84 4.24
N GLY A 89 12.61 -2.53 4.51
CA GLY A 89 13.66 -1.54 4.40
C GLY A 89 14.17 -1.31 2.98
N PHE A 90 13.30 -1.39 1.97
CA PHE A 90 13.67 -1.10 0.60
C PHE A 90 14.01 0.38 0.40
N GLU A 91 14.92 0.62 -0.55
CA GLU A 91 15.26 1.95 -1.06
C GLU A 91 15.33 1.92 -2.58
N THR A 92 15.06 3.06 -3.22
CA THR A 92 15.29 3.19 -4.67
C THR A 92 16.78 3.20 -4.98
N ASP A 93 17.14 2.92 -6.22
CA ASP A 93 18.41 3.34 -6.79
C ASP A 93 18.51 4.88 -6.75
N PRO A 94 19.68 5.47 -6.97
CA PRO A 94 19.78 6.92 -7.18
C PRO A 94 18.82 7.35 -8.28
N GLU A 95 17.96 8.33 -7.96
CA GLU A 95 16.97 8.90 -8.89
C GLU A 95 17.54 10.17 -9.52
N PRO A 96 17.88 10.17 -10.83
CA PRO A 96 18.59 11.29 -11.48
C PRO A 96 17.86 12.62 -11.35
N GLU A 97 16.55 12.63 -11.62
CA GLU A 97 15.72 13.84 -11.53
C GLU A 97 15.42 14.27 -10.08
N MET A 98 15.82 13.47 -9.10
CA MET A 98 15.72 13.76 -7.67
C MET A 98 17.10 14.03 -7.04
N MET A 99 18.06 14.54 -7.82
CA MET A 99 19.45 14.83 -7.42
C MET A 99 20.19 13.60 -6.88
N ASP A 100 20.06 12.49 -7.58
CA ASP A 100 20.67 11.19 -7.25
C ASP A 100 20.34 10.69 -5.83
N ARG A 101 19.23 11.15 -5.27
CA ARG A 101 18.78 10.70 -3.95
C ARG A 101 18.27 9.27 -4.03
N ARG A 102 18.59 8.50 -3.00
CA ARG A 102 17.90 7.24 -2.68
C ARG A 102 16.71 7.54 -1.79
N LEU A 103 15.56 7.02 -2.15
CA LEU A 103 14.32 7.26 -1.41
C LEU A 103 13.93 5.98 -0.65
N PRO A 104 13.61 6.08 0.65
CA PRO A 104 13.11 4.93 1.41
C PRO A 104 11.74 4.50 0.87
N TRP A 105 11.58 3.19 0.71
CA TRP A 105 10.34 2.55 0.22
C TRP A 105 9.84 1.48 1.20
N PRO A 106 9.33 1.88 2.37
CA PRO A 106 8.86 0.94 3.38
C PRO A 106 7.76 0.02 2.84
N ARG A 107 7.94 -1.28 3.07
CA ARG A 107 6.96 -2.34 2.78
C ARG A 107 6.81 -3.22 3.98
N GLY A 108 5.56 -3.44 4.40
CA GLY A 108 5.29 -4.25 5.58
C GLY A 108 5.71 -5.71 5.42
N LYS A 109 6.28 -6.27 6.48
CA LYS A 109 6.73 -7.65 6.60
C LYS A 109 6.01 -8.31 7.78
N GLY A 110 5.19 -9.32 7.51
CA GLY A 110 4.37 -10.02 8.49
C GLY A 110 2.93 -10.21 8.04
N LEU A 111 2.13 -10.92 8.85
CA LEU A 111 0.72 -11.17 8.56
C LEU A 111 -0.08 -9.87 8.47
N GLY A 112 -0.53 -9.53 7.27
CA GLY A 112 -1.14 -8.26 6.90
C GLY A 112 -0.27 -7.37 6.00
N GLY A 113 1.03 -7.68 5.85
CA GLY A 113 1.95 -6.95 4.99
C GLY A 113 1.92 -5.44 5.24
N SER A 114 1.88 -4.64 4.16
CA SER A 114 1.87 -3.17 4.29
C SER A 114 0.63 -2.61 5.00
N SER A 115 -0.47 -3.37 5.15
CA SER A 115 -1.61 -2.94 5.98
C SER A 115 -1.28 -2.86 7.48
N LEU A 116 -0.17 -3.47 7.94
CA LEU A 116 0.33 -3.35 9.31
C LEU A 116 0.93 -1.97 9.61
N ILE A 117 1.53 -1.33 8.60
CA ILE A 117 2.37 -0.14 8.77
C ILE A 117 1.87 1.08 7.96
N ASN A 118 0.76 0.98 7.22
CA ASN A 118 0.21 2.07 6.42
C ASN A 118 -0.53 3.12 7.27
N GLY A 119 -0.91 4.25 6.61
CA GLY A 119 -1.70 5.32 7.22
C GLY A 119 -3.20 5.03 7.35
N MET A 120 -3.68 3.84 6.95
CA MET A 120 -5.06 3.35 7.09
C MET A 120 -6.15 4.12 6.33
N LEU A 121 -5.82 5.10 5.52
CA LEU A 121 -6.82 5.83 4.75
C LEU A 121 -7.55 4.88 3.79
N TYR A 122 -8.89 4.88 3.84
CA TYR A 122 -9.72 4.09 2.95
C TYR A 122 -10.14 4.94 1.75
N LEU A 123 -9.60 4.62 0.60
CA LEU A 123 -9.88 5.28 -0.68
C LEU A 123 -9.96 4.22 -1.78
N ARG A 124 -10.98 4.33 -2.63
CA ARG A 124 -11.21 3.42 -3.74
C ARG A 124 -10.57 3.87 -5.04
N GLY A 125 -10.24 5.16 -5.16
CA GLY A 125 -9.92 5.81 -6.42
C GLY A 125 -11.17 6.36 -7.09
N HIS A 126 -11.02 6.86 -8.32
CA HIS A 126 -12.10 7.41 -9.12
C HIS A 126 -12.68 6.31 -10.04
N ARG A 127 -14.01 6.34 -10.32
CA ARG A 127 -14.64 5.34 -11.21
C ARG A 127 -13.96 5.22 -12.58
N ARG A 128 -13.51 6.35 -13.13
CA ARG A 128 -12.82 6.39 -14.42
C ARG A 128 -11.48 5.67 -14.43
N ASP A 129 -10.84 5.44 -13.29
CA ASP A 129 -9.60 4.64 -13.21
C ASP A 129 -9.88 3.21 -13.68
N TYR A 130 -10.99 2.63 -13.21
CA TYR A 130 -11.43 1.26 -13.55
C TYR A 130 -12.02 1.18 -14.95
N ASP A 131 -12.83 2.15 -15.36
CA ASP A 131 -13.36 2.23 -16.70
C ASP A 131 -12.25 2.36 -17.76
N GLU A 132 -11.14 3.02 -17.40
CA GLU A 132 -9.93 3.07 -18.23
C GLU A 132 -9.27 1.69 -18.32
N TRP A 133 -9.16 0.93 -17.22
CA TRP A 133 -8.64 -0.44 -17.29
C TRP A 133 -9.47 -1.31 -18.22
N ARG A 134 -10.81 -1.22 -18.16
CA ARG A 134 -11.69 -1.92 -19.10
C ARG A 134 -11.43 -1.49 -20.56
N ARG A 135 -11.26 -0.19 -20.81
CA ARG A 135 -10.93 0.32 -22.16
C ARG A 135 -9.56 -0.15 -22.67
N MET A 136 -8.62 -0.43 -21.75
CA MET A 136 -7.32 -1.02 -22.08
C MET A 136 -7.40 -2.53 -22.42
N GLY A 137 -8.60 -3.10 -22.50
CA GLY A 137 -8.84 -4.51 -22.85
C GLY A 137 -8.98 -5.44 -21.66
N ASN A 138 -9.13 -4.91 -20.44
CA ASN A 138 -9.34 -5.71 -19.23
C ASN A 138 -10.84 -5.81 -18.95
N GLU A 139 -11.51 -6.72 -19.65
CA GLU A 139 -12.94 -6.97 -19.47
C GLU A 139 -13.26 -7.38 -18.02
N GLY A 140 -14.39 -6.85 -17.52
CA GLY A 140 -14.83 -7.09 -16.16
C GLY A 140 -14.08 -6.26 -15.10
N TRP A 141 -13.25 -5.29 -15.46
CA TRP A 141 -12.54 -4.41 -14.53
C TRP A 141 -13.00 -2.96 -14.55
N GLY A 142 -14.17 -2.65 -15.17
CA GLY A 142 -14.81 -1.34 -15.05
C GLY A 142 -15.40 -1.11 -13.65
N TRP A 143 -15.77 0.13 -13.35
CA TRP A 143 -16.28 0.49 -12.02
C TRP A 143 -17.44 -0.37 -11.57
N ASP A 144 -18.44 -0.58 -12.44
CA ASP A 144 -19.63 -1.35 -12.08
C ASP A 144 -19.32 -2.84 -11.85
N ASP A 145 -18.24 -3.36 -12.49
CA ASP A 145 -17.77 -4.73 -12.28
C ASP A 145 -17.08 -4.90 -10.92
N VAL A 146 -16.33 -3.88 -10.46
CA VAL A 146 -15.50 -3.97 -9.24
C VAL A 146 -16.19 -3.44 -7.98
N LEU A 147 -17.20 -2.58 -8.11
CA LEU A 147 -17.93 -2.01 -6.97
C LEU A 147 -18.52 -3.06 -6.02
N PRO A 148 -19.14 -4.16 -6.50
CA PRO A 148 -19.66 -5.21 -5.61
C PRO A 148 -18.59 -5.83 -4.70
N TYR A 149 -17.33 -5.91 -5.16
CA TYR A 149 -16.22 -6.44 -4.38
C TYR A 149 -15.72 -5.45 -3.32
N PHE A 150 -15.75 -4.15 -3.61
CA PHE A 150 -15.53 -3.12 -2.59
C PHE A 150 -16.60 -3.15 -1.50
N GLN A 151 -17.87 -3.31 -1.88
CA GLN A 151 -18.99 -3.42 -0.96
C GLN A 151 -18.89 -4.68 -0.09
N ARG A 152 -18.56 -5.82 -0.70
CA ARG A 152 -18.37 -7.11 0.00
C ARG A 152 -17.23 -7.08 1.03
N ALA A 153 -16.15 -6.36 0.73
CA ALA A 153 -15.03 -6.20 1.63
C ALA A 153 -15.33 -5.31 2.83
N MET A 154 -16.22 -4.33 2.67
CA MET A 154 -16.41 -3.21 3.57
C MET A 154 -17.51 -3.42 4.61
N HIS A 155 -17.27 -2.97 5.84
CA HIS A 155 -18.29 -2.64 6.82
C HIS A 155 -18.16 -1.16 7.18
N ALA A 156 -19.02 -0.32 6.62
CA ALA A 156 -19.08 1.10 6.95
C ALA A 156 -19.68 1.31 8.34
N GLU A 157 -18.98 2.02 9.23
CA GLU A 157 -19.52 2.39 10.55
C GLU A 157 -20.78 3.25 10.39
N HIS A 158 -20.73 4.25 9.50
CA HIS A 158 -21.85 5.08 9.08
C HIS A 158 -21.89 5.12 7.55
N PRO A 159 -22.83 4.44 6.89
CA PRO A 159 -22.99 4.51 5.44
C PRO A 159 -23.28 5.93 4.97
N LYS A 160 -22.64 6.35 3.89
CA LYS A 160 -22.79 7.69 3.30
C LYS A 160 -23.49 7.67 1.94
N GLY A 161 -23.62 6.51 1.33
CA GLY A 161 -24.28 6.37 0.04
C GLY A 161 -24.39 4.92 -0.42
N SER A 162 -24.95 4.73 -1.61
CA SER A 162 -25.22 3.41 -2.20
C SER A 162 -23.95 2.59 -2.52
N ALA A 163 -22.80 3.24 -2.65
CA ALA A 163 -21.54 2.54 -2.86
C ALA A 163 -21.00 1.89 -1.59
N ASP A 164 -21.48 2.24 -0.39
CA ASP A 164 -21.00 1.66 0.85
C ASP A 164 -21.51 0.24 1.08
N GLY A 165 -20.63 -0.60 1.66
CA GLY A 165 -20.93 -1.97 2.04
C GLY A 165 -21.21 -2.11 3.54
N GLN A 166 -21.96 -3.15 3.90
CA GLN A 166 -22.25 -3.56 5.26
C GLN A 166 -21.96 -5.06 5.45
N GLY A 167 -21.49 -5.41 6.65
CA GLY A 167 -21.21 -6.81 7.00
C GLY A 167 -19.90 -7.37 6.46
N GLY A 168 -19.13 -6.60 5.69
CA GLY A 168 -17.81 -7.00 5.24
C GLY A 168 -16.78 -7.06 6.38
N PRO A 169 -15.66 -7.77 6.18
CA PRO A 169 -14.66 -7.98 7.23
C PRO A 169 -13.85 -6.72 7.54
N LEU A 170 -13.66 -5.81 6.57
CA LEU A 170 -12.87 -4.61 6.72
C LEU A 170 -13.71 -3.47 7.30
N TRP A 171 -13.52 -3.17 8.58
CA TRP A 171 -14.24 -2.10 9.25
C TRP A 171 -13.69 -0.73 8.86
N ILE A 172 -14.58 0.19 8.48
CA ILE A 172 -14.25 1.55 8.04
C ILE A 172 -14.96 2.54 8.95
N SER A 173 -14.16 3.31 9.71
CA SER A 173 -14.64 4.34 10.65
C SER A 173 -14.52 5.73 10.06
N ASP A 174 -15.42 6.60 10.48
CA ASP A 174 -15.30 8.05 10.30
C ASP A 174 -14.27 8.64 11.27
N LEU A 175 -13.66 9.75 10.87
CA LEU A 175 -12.76 10.51 11.70
C LEU A 175 -13.52 11.63 12.42
N PRO A 176 -13.18 11.91 13.70
CA PRO A 176 -13.78 13.03 14.41
C PRO A 176 -13.34 14.36 13.78
N ALA A 177 -14.26 15.30 13.73
CA ALA A 177 -13.99 16.67 13.30
C ALA A 177 -12.95 17.33 14.21
N ASP A 178 -12.15 18.23 13.64
CA ASP A 178 -11.23 19.10 14.36
C ASP A 178 -11.14 20.49 13.69
N PRO A 179 -10.95 21.56 14.48
CA PRO A 179 -11.03 22.95 13.97
C PRO A 179 -10.04 23.26 12.85
N LEU A 180 -8.87 22.61 12.84
CA LEU A 180 -7.85 22.88 11.84
C LEU A 180 -8.15 22.17 10.51
N SER A 181 -8.68 20.96 10.57
CA SER A 181 -9.19 20.24 9.40
C SER A 181 -10.43 20.94 8.80
N ASP A 182 -11.34 21.46 9.65
CA ASP A 182 -12.48 22.24 9.18
C ASP A 182 -12.02 23.52 8.47
N ALA A 183 -11.05 24.24 9.06
CA ALA A 183 -10.48 25.43 8.43
C ALA A 183 -9.81 25.12 7.07
N PHE A 184 -9.13 23.98 6.94
CA PHE A 184 -8.56 23.52 5.67
C PHE A 184 -9.66 23.24 4.64
N ILE A 185 -10.72 22.53 5.00
CA ILE A 185 -11.84 22.21 4.09
C ILE A 185 -12.52 23.49 3.61
N ASP A 186 -12.80 24.41 4.53
CA ASP A 186 -13.37 25.72 4.19
C ASP A 186 -12.43 26.55 3.30
N ALA A 187 -11.11 26.51 3.57
CA ALA A 187 -10.10 27.18 2.78
C ALA A 187 -10.03 26.64 1.35
N ALA A 188 -10.06 25.32 1.21
CA ALA A 188 -10.13 24.67 -0.09
C ALA A 188 -11.38 25.09 -0.87
N GLY A 189 -12.52 25.24 -0.18
CA GLY A 189 -13.78 25.78 -0.74
C GLY A 189 -13.62 27.20 -1.29
N LEU A 190 -12.96 28.10 -0.55
CA LEU A 190 -12.67 29.46 -1.01
C LEU A 190 -11.73 29.47 -2.24
N CYS A 191 -10.91 28.43 -2.41
CA CYS A 191 -10.05 28.25 -3.56
C CYS A 191 -10.71 27.40 -4.68
N GLY A 192 -12.03 27.22 -4.69
CA GLY A 192 -12.77 26.53 -5.75
C GLY A 192 -12.76 25.02 -5.69
N ILE A 193 -12.32 24.39 -4.57
CA ILE A 193 -12.43 22.94 -4.34
C ILE A 193 -13.63 22.70 -3.46
N ALA A 194 -14.75 22.27 -4.03
CA ALA A 194 -16.01 22.07 -3.32
C ALA A 194 -15.89 21.10 -2.15
N ARG A 195 -16.68 21.30 -1.10
CA ARG A 195 -16.78 20.33 0.02
C ARG A 195 -17.40 19.03 -0.44
N THR A 196 -16.86 17.92 0.04
CA THR A 196 -17.44 16.57 -0.14
C THR A 196 -17.63 15.87 1.21
N GLU A 197 -18.65 15.03 1.31
CA GLU A 197 -18.93 14.23 2.50
C GLU A 197 -18.24 12.86 2.44
N ASP A 198 -17.88 12.38 1.24
CA ASP A 198 -17.17 11.10 1.05
C ASP A 198 -16.45 11.06 -0.30
N PHE A 199 -15.25 10.49 -0.31
CA PHE A 199 -14.42 10.30 -1.51
C PHE A 199 -14.64 8.94 -2.19
N ASN A 200 -15.60 8.11 -1.72
CA ASN A 200 -15.70 6.70 -2.10
C ASN A 200 -17.00 6.32 -2.83
N GLN A 201 -17.75 7.30 -3.30
CA GLN A 201 -19.03 7.07 -4.00
C GLN A 201 -18.88 6.96 -5.54
N GLY A 202 -17.67 6.74 -6.04
CA GLY A 202 -17.34 6.69 -7.47
C GLY A 202 -16.64 7.95 -7.96
N GLU A 203 -17.07 9.11 -7.50
CA GLU A 203 -16.40 10.40 -7.66
C GLU A 203 -15.61 10.69 -6.39
N ASN A 204 -14.37 11.19 -6.53
CA ASN A 204 -13.53 11.55 -5.39
C ASN A 204 -13.17 13.04 -5.32
N GLN A 205 -13.72 13.87 -6.23
CA GLN A 205 -13.46 15.29 -6.26
C GLN A 205 -14.01 16.02 -5.05
N GLY A 206 -13.26 17.00 -4.54
CA GLY A 206 -13.67 17.85 -3.42
C GLY A 206 -12.70 17.83 -2.26
N ALA A 207 -13.04 18.55 -1.18
CA ALA A 207 -12.32 18.61 0.08
C ALA A 207 -13.22 18.08 1.22
N GLY A 208 -12.67 17.22 2.09
CA GLY A 208 -13.46 16.60 3.15
C GLY A 208 -12.61 15.76 4.11
N TYR A 209 -13.26 15.10 5.05
CA TYR A 209 -12.64 14.16 5.96
C TYR A 209 -12.43 12.80 5.28
N PHE A 210 -11.27 12.19 5.54
CA PHE A 210 -11.03 10.81 5.16
C PHE A 210 -11.76 9.84 6.09
N ARG A 211 -11.95 8.62 5.59
CA ARG A 211 -12.37 7.45 6.38
C ARG A 211 -11.17 6.53 6.58
N MET A 212 -11.16 5.74 7.64
CA MET A 212 -10.01 4.92 8.01
C MET A 212 -10.37 3.46 8.27
N ASN A 213 -9.43 2.57 7.94
CA ASN A 213 -9.50 1.14 8.28
C ASN A 213 -9.23 0.96 9.78
N THR A 214 -10.20 1.34 10.62
CA THR A 214 -10.13 1.20 12.08
C THR A 214 -11.45 0.68 12.64
N ARG A 215 -11.39 0.01 13.78
CA ARG A 215 -12.55 -0.40 14.57
C ARG A 215 -12.29 -0.07 16.02
N ASN A 216 -13.18 0.72 16.65
CA ASN A 216 -13.05 1.11 18.06
C ASN A 216 -11.66 1.69 18.38
N GLY A 217 -11.11 2.55 17.51
CA GLY A 217 -9.80 3.16 17.69
C GLY A 217 -8.59 2.20 17.54
N VAL A 218 -8.79 1.04 16.92
CA VAL A 218 -7.74 0.04 16.67
C VAL A 218 -7.60 -0.20 15.17
N ARG A 219 -6.37 -0.27 14.67
CA ARG A 219 -6.05 -0.61 13.27
C ARG A 219 -6.72 -1.91 12.85
N MET A 220 -7.38 -1.91 11.70
CA MET A 220 -7.88 -3.09 11.00
C MET A 220 -6.93 -3.42 9.85
N SER A 221 -5.83 -4.12 10.16
CA SER A 221 -4.99 -4.72 9.11
C SER A 221 -5.76 -5.82 8.40
N THR A 222 -5.33 -6.19 7.20
CA THR A 222 -5.97 -7.28 6.44
C THR A 222 -5.88 -8.61 7.18
N ALA A 223 -4.80 -8.86 7.92
CA ALA A 223 -4.74 -10.05 8.78
C ALA A 223 -5.83 -10.04 9.84
N LYS A 224 -6.03 -8.92 10.52
CA LYS A 224 -7.06 -8.78 11.57
C LYS A 224 -8.47 -8.88 10.99
N ALA A 225 -8.69 -8.30 9.81
CA ALA A 225 -9.98 -8.32 9.15
C ALA A 225 -10.35 -9.69 8.57
N TYR A 226 -9.39 -10.39 7.95
CA TYR A 226 -9.65 -11.59 7.16
C TYR A 226 -9.07 -12.87 7.77
N LEU A 227 -7.79 -12.86 8.21
CA LEU A 227 -7.14 -14.09 8.68
C LEU A 227 -7.57 -14.46 10.09
N ASP A 228 -7.70 -13.50 11.03
CA ASP A 228 -8.09 -13.81 12.41
C ASP A 228 -9.44 -14.54 12.46
N PRO A 229 -10.50 -14.12 11.72
CA PRO A 229 -11.75 -14.88 11.66
C PRO A 229 -11.62 -16.26 10.99
N ALA A 230 -10.67 -16.43 10.07
CA ALA A 230 -10.49 -17.66 9.30
C ALA A 230 -9.54 -18.69 9.95
N ARG A 231 -8.79 -18.32 11.00
CA ARG A 231 -7.75 -19.18 11.62
C ARG A 231 -8.23 -20.53 12.12
N HIS A 232 -9.52 -20.66 12.46
CA HIS A 232 -10.11 -21.92 12.94
C HIS A 232 -10.42 -22.92 11.82
N ARG A 233 -10.34 -22.50 10.55
CA ARG A 233 -10.66 -23.36 9.41
C ARG A 233 -9.55 -24.39 9.20
N LYS A 234 -9.92 -25.67 9.20
CA LYS A 234 -8.98 -26.80 9.07
C LYS A 234 -8.30 -26.87 7.69
N ASN A 235 -8.92 -26.28 6.68
CA ASN A 235 -8.46 -26.24 5.30
C ASN A 235 -7.65 -24.98 4.95
N LEU A 236 -7.38 -24.09 5.93
CA LEU A 236 -6.48 -22.95 5.80
C LEU A 236 -5.24 -23.17 6.67
N ARG A 237 -4.08 -23.24 6.01
CA ARG A 237 -2.80 -23.38 6.66
C ARG A 237 -1.95 -22.15 6.42
N VAL A 238 -1.49 -21.48 7.48
CA VAL A 238 -0.67 -20.27 7.41
C VAL A 238 0.73 -20.60 7.91
N ILE A 239 1.73 -20.44 7.04
CA ILE A 239 3.14 -20.65 7.35
C ILE A 239 3.82 -19.28 7.35
N SER A 240 4.27 -18.84 8.50
CA SER A 240 5.00 -17.60 8.72
C SER A 240 6.48 -17.85 9.00
N ASP A 241 7.32 -16.80 8.94
CA ASP A 241 8.79 -16.92 9.01
C ASP A 241 9.32 -17.82 7.86
N ALA A 242 8.65 -17.79 6.72
CA ALA A 242 8.90 -18.63 5.55
C ALA A 242 9.04 -17.74 4.29
N ARG A 243 10.27 -17.51 3.86
CA ARG A 243 10.54 -16.66 2.70
C ARG A 243 10.46 -17.46 1.40
N ALA A 244 9.59 -17.07 0.48
CA ALA A 244 9.56 -17.62 -0.87
C ALA A 244 10.85 -17.26 -1.61
N LEU A 245 11.44 -18.24 -2.27
CA LEU A 245 12.68 -18.12 -3.02
C LEU A 245 12.43 -18.09 -4.52
N ARG A 246 11.59 -19.00 -5.02
CA ARG A 246 11.18 -19.10 -6.43
C ARG A 246 9.93 -19.96 -6.60
N VAL A 247 9.24 -19.79 -7.70
CA VAL A 247 8.20 -20.69 -8.18
C VAL A 247 8.87 -21.93 -8.79
N VAL A 248 8.36 -23.10 -8.48
CA VAL A 248 8.82 -24.37 -9.07
C VAL A 248 7.92 -24.68 -10.25
N THR A 249 8.54 -24.97 -11.42
CA THR A 249 7.83 -25.22 -12.66
C THR A 249 8.20 -26.60 -13.25
N GLN A 250 7.25 -27.16 -14.02
CA GLN A 250 7.50 -28.30 -14.94
C GLN A 250 7.09 -27.81 -16.34
N GLY A 251 8.06 -27.50 -17.18
CA GLY A 251 7.82 -26.75 -18.40
C GLY A 251 7.17 -25.39 -18.07
N LEU A 252 6.04 -25.09 -18.71
CA LEU A 252 5.28 -23.84 -18.49
C LEU A 252 4.23 -23.94 -17.35
N ARG A 253 4.19 -25.05 -16.61
CA ARG A 253 3.25 -25.24 -15.50
C ARG A 253 3.92 -24.98 -14.16
N ALA A 254 3.35 -24.08 -13.35
CA ALA A 254 3.73 -23.90 -11.94
C ALA A 254 3.19 -25.08 -11.10
N THR A 255 4.08 -25.71 -10.32
CA THR A 255 3.76 -26.91 -9.52
C THR A 255 3.99 -26.72 -8.02
N GLY A 256 4.53 -25.55 -7.63
CA GLY A 256 4.79 -25.24 -6.22
C GLY A 256 5.69 -24.03 -6.04
N VAL A 257 6.16 -23.87 -4.83
CA VAL A 257 7.06 -22.78 -4.41
C VAL A 257 8.19 -23.35 -3.56
N GLU A 258 9.42 -22.99 -3.84
CA GLU A 258 10.54 -23.20 -2.94
C GLU A 258 10.57 -22.07 -1.91
N ILE A 259 10.60 -22.43 -0.63
CA ILE A 259 10.63 -21.50 0.49
C ILE A 259 11.85 -21.75 1.36
N LEU A 260 12.36 -20.71 2.01
CA LEU A 260 13.34 -20.83 3.10
C LEU A 260 12.58 -20.89 4.42
N LEU A 261 12.59 -22.05 5.06
CA LEU A 261 11.96 -22.29 6.35
C LEU A 261 13.01 -22.79 7.35
N GLU A 262 13.17 -22.11 8.47
CA GLU A 262 14.19 -22.42 9.50
C GLU A 262 15.62 -22.54 8.93
N GLY A 263 15.95 -21.70 7.93
CA GLY A 263 17.27 -21.70 7.28
C GLY A 263 17.48 -22.81 6.24
N LYS A 264 16.46 -23.63 5.94
CA LYS A 264 16.53 -24.72 4.95
C LYS A 264 15.58 -24.47 3.79
N PRO A 265 15.98 -24.74 2.55
CA PRO A 265 15.05 -24.73 1.42
C PRO A 265 14.10 -25.93 1.50
N VAL A 266 12.81 -25.64 1.35
CA VAL A 266 11.72 -26.63 1.35
C VAL A 266 10.80 -26.33 0.18
N THR A 267 10.35 -27.36 -0.55
CA THR A 267 9.37 -27.20 -1.63
C THR A 267 7.96 -27.46 -1.11
N VAL A 268 7.08 -26.47 -1.27
CA VAL A 268 5.64 -26.59 -1.06
C VAL A 268 4.97 -26.82 -2.42
N ARG A 269 4.18 -27.87 -2.56
CA ARG A 269 3.53 -28.24 -3.83
C ARG A 269 2.11 -27.70 -3.92
N ALA A 270 1.74 -27.24 -5.10
CA ALA A 270 0.37 -26.83 -5.45
C ALA A 270 -0.23 -27.85 -6.43
N ARG A 271 -1.42 -28.40 -6.12
CA ARG A 271 -2.14 -29.29 -7.03
C ARG A 271 -2.75 -28.54 -8.21
N HIS A 272 -3.29 -27.35 -7.94
CA HIS A 272 -3.97 -26.54 -8.95
C HIS A 272 -3.21 -25.29 -9.29
N GLU A 273 -2.98 -24.39 -8.31
CA GLU A 273 -2.41 -23.06 -8.60
C GLU A 273 -1.44 -22.56 -7.53
N VAL A 274 -0.44 -21.81 -7.99
CA VAL A 274 0.38 -20.90 -7.20
C VAL A 274 -0.11 -19.47 -7.47
N VAL A 275 -0.38 -18.69 -6.41
CA VAL A 275 -0.82 -17.31 -6.52
C VAL A 275 0.19 -16.39 -5.83
N LEU A 276 0.83 -15.51 -6.61
CA LEU A 276 1.77 -14.53 -6.09
C LEU A 276 1.02 -13.31 -5.58
N CYS A 277 1.18 -13.02 -4.28
CA CYS A 277 0.65 -11.87 -3.56
C CYS A 277 1.76 -11.15 -2.80
N ALA A 278 3.00 -11.22 -3.30
CA ALA A 278 4.19 -10.70 -2.63
C ALA A 278 4.38 -9.18 -2.76
N GLY A 279 3.47 -8.51 -3.47
CA GLY A 279 3.45 -7.07 -3.68
C GLY A 279 4.32 -6.62 -4.85
N THR A 280 4.16 -5.37 -5.23
CA THR A 280 4.71 -4.74 -6.43
C THR A 280 6.23 -4.88 -6.59
N ILE A 281 6.97 -5.02 -5.49
CA ILE A 281 8.44 -5.16 -5.52
C ILE A 281 8.86 -6.62 -5.64
N GLN A 282 8.28 -7.50 -4.82
CA GLN A 282 8.77 -8.87 -4.69
C GLN A 282 8.09 -9.85 -5.63
N THR A 283 6.89 -9.56 -6.13
CA THR A 283 6.23 -10.40 -7.14
C THR A 283 7.02 -10.45 -8.45
N PRO A 284 7.42 -9.33 -9.09
CA PRO A 284 8.29 -9.41 -10.25
C PRO A 284 9.66 -10.01 -9.92
N GLN A 285 10.23 -9.77 -8.73
CA GLN A 285 11.47 -10.40 -8.29
C GLN A 285 11.33 -11.93 -8.28
N LEU A 286 10.26 -12.48 -7.70
CA LEU A 286 10.01 -13.92 -7.66
C LEU A 286 9.83 -14.51 -9.07
N LEU A 287 9.09 -13.84 -9.95
CA LEU A 287 8.95 -14.28 -11.35
C LEU A 287 10.31 -14.32 -12.05
N GLN A 288 11.11 -13.25 -11.96
CA GLN A 288 12.44 -13.19 -12.57
C GLN A 288 13.37 -14.27 -12.00
N LEU A 289 13.42 -14.49 -10.68
CA LEU A 289 14.20 -15.54 -10.04
C LEU A 289 13.73 -16.97 -10.44
N SER A 290 12.51 -17.09 -10.93
CA SER A 290 11.92 -18.35 -11.40
C SER A 290 12.11 -18.57 -12.91
N GLY A 291 12.88 -17.72 -13.59
CA GLY A 291 13.07 -17.81 -15.03
C GLY A 291 11.91 -17.26 -15.87
N ILE A 292 10.99 -16.48 -15.26
CA ILE A 292 9.84 -15.87 -15.93
C ILE A 292 10.06 -14.35 -15.97
N GLY A 293 10.39 -13.80 -17.14
CA GLY A 293 10.69 -12.36 -17.25
C GLY A 293 11.53 -12.04 -18.48
N PRO A 294 12.09 -10.82 -18.55
CA PRO A 294 12.88 -10.38 -19.71
C PRO A 294 14.09 -11.27 -19.96
N HIS A 295 14.15 -11.90 -21.13
CA HIS A 295 15.20 -12.84 -21.53
C HIS A 295 16.64 -12.31 -21.25
N ASN A 296 16.91 -11.07 -21.66
CA ASN A 296 18.22 -10.45 -21.49
C ASN A 296 18.62 -10.25 -20.01
N LEU A 297 17.64 -9.95 -19.14
CA LEU A 297 17.86 -9.81 -17.70
C LEU A 297 18.21 -11.17 -17.08
N LEU A 298 17.45 -12.21 -17.41
CA LEU A 298 17.62 -13.56 -16.89
C LEU A 298 18.99 -14.12 -17.27
N ASN A 299 19.37 -14.04 -18.54
CA ASN A 299 20.67 -14.49 -19.03
C ASN A 299 21.85 -13.76 -18.36
N ARG A 300 21.73 -12.45 -18.13
CA ARG A 300 22.76 -11.66 -17.42
C ARG A 300 23.04 -12.21 -16.03
N HIS A 301 22.01 -12.73 -15.37
CA HIS A 301 22.12 -13.31 -14.04
C HIS A 301 22.26 -14.83 -14.04
N ARG A 302 22.46 -15.48 -15.20
CA ARG A 302 22.61 -16.93 -15.36
C ARG A 302 21.42 -17.70 -14.79
N ILE A 303 20.23 -17.22 -15.08
CA ILE A 303 18.95 -17.86 -14.76
C ILE A 303 18.41 -18.45 -16.06
N ASP A 304 18.10 -19.75 -16.04
CA ASP A 304 17.49 -20.44 -17.17
C ASP A 304 16.12 -19.83 -17.48
N VAL A 305 15.89 -19.52 -18.75
CA VAL A 305 14.65 -18.91 -19.20
C VAL A 305 13.57 -19.98 -19.31
N VAL A 306 12.59 -19.93 -18.41
CA VAL A 306 11.37 -20.75 -18.46
C VAL A 306 10.38 -20.13 -19.43
N HIS A 307 10.18 -18.81 -19.33
CA HIS A 307 9.27 -18.07 -20.19
C HIS A 307 9.74 -16.62 -20.37
N ASP A 308 9.93 -16.20 -21.63
CA ASP A 308 10.27 -14.81 -21.94
C ASP A 308 9.03 -13.94 -21.85
N LEU A 309 8.97 -13.10 -20.81
CA LEU A 309 7.84 -12.23 -20.52
C LEU A 309 8.36 -10.81 -20.21
N PRO A 310 8.60 -9.97 -21.22
CA PRO A 310 9.34 -8.72 -21.11
C PRO A 310 8.71 -7.69 -20.17
N GLY A 311 7.38 -7.76 -19.94
CA GLY A 311 6.67 -6.85 -19.04
C GLY A 311 6.94 -7.05 -17.55
N VAL A 312 7.54 -8.18 -17.14
CA VAL A 312 7.82 -8.48 -15.73
C VAL A 312 8.84 -7.51 -15.16
N GLY A 313 8.39 -6.71 -14.22
CA GLY A 313 9.19 -5.67 -13.55
C GLY A 313 9.08 -4.29 -14.18
N GLU A 314 8.52 -4.15 -15.36
CA GLU A 314 8.34 -2.88 -16.06
C GLU A 314 7.06 -2.14 -15.61
N ASN A 315 6.84 -0.92 -16.12
CA ASN A 315 5.65 -0.10 -15.85
C ASN A 315 5.43 0.27 -14.37
N LEU A 316 6.47 0.28 -13.56
CA LEU A 316 6.38 0.74 -12.17
C LEU A 316 5.84 2.16 -12.10
N GLN A 317 4.81 2.37 -11.31
CA GLN A 317 4.18 3.65 -11.04
C GLN A 317 4.07 3.85 -9.54
N ASP A 318 4.18 5.11 -9.09
CA ASP A 318 3.97 5.48 -7.69
C ASP A 318 3.54 6.94 -7.61
N HIS A 319 2.83 7.31 -6.56
CA HIS A 319 2.46 8.69 -6.27
C HIS A 319 3.62 9.43 -5.63
N LEU A 320 4.27 10.31 -6.41
CA LEU A 320 5.23 11.27 -5.86
C LEU A 320 4.49 12.37 -5.09
N GLN A 321 4.92 12.65 -3.86
CA GLN A 321 4.36 13.73 -3.04
C GLN A 321 5.35 14.88 -2.83
N VAL A 322 4.83 16.10 -2.86
CA VAL A 322 5.47 17.33 -2.41
C VAL A 322 4.86 17.74 -1.06
N ARG A 323 5.66 18.31 -0.16
CA ARG A 323 5.24 18.46 1.25
C ARG A 323 5.60 19.84 1.84
N PRO A 324 5.03 20.93 1.36
CA PRO A 324 5.12 22.21 2.06
C PRO A 324 4.66 22.10 3.51
N SER A 325 5.40 22.74 4.39
CA SER A 325 5.11 22.77 5.82
C SER A 325 5.01 24.21 6.32
N TYR A 326 4.14 24.39 7.31
CA TYR A 326 3.80 25.71 7.82
C TYR A 326 3.89 25.73 9.34
N ARG A 327 4.40 26.85 9.88
CA ARG A 327 4.36 27.13 11.31
C ARG A 327 2.98 27.65 11.68
N CYS A 328 2.46 27.17 12.81
CA CYS A 328 1.13 27.50 13.29
C CYS A 328 1.13 28.24 14.61
N GLN A 329 0.00 28.92 14.88
CA GLN A 329 -0.33 29.54 16.16
C GLN A 329 -1.79 29.26 16.53
N ASN A 330 -2.16 29.55 17.77
CA ASN A 330 -3.54 29.43 18.27
C ASN A 330 -4.15 28.03 18.16
N VAL A 331 -3.31 26.99 18.05
CA VAL A 331 -3.74 25.59 17.92
C VAL A 331 -2.71 24.65 18.53
N VAL A 332 -3.16 23.52 19.05
CA VAL A 332 -2.31 22.42 19.48
C VAL A 332 -2.21 21.40 18.35
N THR A 333 -0.99 21.16 17.89
CA THR A 333 -0.69 20.18 16.83
C THR A 333 -0.11 18.90 17.42
N LEU A 334 0.10 17.88 16.60
CA LEU A 334 0.79 16.66 17.03
C LEU A 334 2.27 16.93 17.37
N ASN A 335 2.87 18.03 16.85
CA ASN A 335 4.21 18.47 17.26
C ASN A 335 4.24 18.79 18.77
N ASP A 336 3.26 19.55 19.25
CA ASP A 336 3.15 19.94 20.66
C ASP A 336 2.96 18.73 21.58
N ILE A 337 2.21 17.74 21.12
CA ILE A 337 1.99 16.50 21.87
C ILE A 337 3.28 15.68 21.91
N ALA A 338 3.93 15.48 20.76
CA ALA A 338 5.13 14.66 20.66
C ALA A 338 6.35 15.25 21.39
N ASN A 339 6.49 16.59 21.37
CA ASN A 339 7.59 17.29 22.02
C ASN A 339 7.38 17.48 23.56
N SER A 340 6.19 17.18 24.08
CA SER A 340 5.88 17.25 25.51
C SER A 340 5.70 15.86 26.10
N LYS A 341 6.60 15.44 27.01
CA LYS A 341 6.50 14.16 27.72
C LYS A 341 5.19 14.04 28.49
N TRP A 342 4.73 15.14 29.10
CA TRP A 342 3.47 15.16 29.82
C TRP A 342 2.25 14.97 28.91
N ARG A 343 2.15 15.74 27.82
CA ARG A 343 1.06 15.61 26.86
C ARG A 343 1.05 14.22 26.23
N SER A 344 2.22 13.70 25.87
CA SER A 344 2.35 12.33 25.33
C SER A 344 1.87 11.28 26.33
N ALA A 345 2.20 11.41 27.63
CA ALA A 345 1.75 10.50 28.67
C ALA A 345 0.23 10.56 28.88
N VAL A 346 -0.35 11.77 28.90
CA VAL A 346 -1.80 11.98 29.02
C VAL A 346 -2.54 11.37 27.84
N GLU A 347 -2.09 11.62 26.60
CA GLU A 347 -2.71 11.05 25.41
C GLU A 347 -2.56 9.52 25.34
N PHE A 348 -1.44 8.98 25.79
CA PHE A 348 -1.26 7.54 25.91
C PHE A 348 -2.23 6.93 26.92
N LEU A 349 -2.36 7.51 28.11
CA LEU A 349 -3.29 7.05 29.14
C LEU A 349 -4.76 7.15 28.64
N ARG A 350 -5.12 8.28 28.02
CA ARG A 350 -6.44 8.49 27.42
C ARG A 350 -6.76 7.39 26.37
N TYR A 351 -5.79 7.09 25.50
CA TYR A 351 -5.97 6.02 24.53
C TYR A 351 -6.09 4.64 25.19
N GLN A 352 -5.29 4.34 26.20
CA GLN A 352 -5.36 3.05 26.89
C GLN A 352 -6.72 2.82 27.57
N THR A 353 -7.29 3.86 28.17
CA THR A 353 -8.55 3.78 28.93
C THR A 353 -9.80 3.91 28.06
N THR A 354 -9.79 4.79 27.08
CA THR A 354 -10.98 5.16 26.31
C THR A 354 -10.93 4.84 24.83
N ARG A 355 -9.75 4.47 24.29
CA ARG A 355 -9.49 4.36 22.84
C ARG A 355 -9.76 5.66 22.08
N GLN A 356 -9.66 6.81 22.76
CA GLN A 356 -9.85 8.15 22.16
C GLN A 356 -8.52 8.93 22.15
N GLY A 357 -8.54 10.17 21.63
CA GLY A 357 -7.40 11.07 21.60
C GLY A 357 -6.52 10.96 20.36
N ALA A 358 -5.33 11.54 20.44
CA ALA A 358 -4.41 11.68 19.31
C ALA A 358 -3.93 10.33 18.75
N LEU A 359 -3.81 9.28 19.59
CA LEU A 359 -3.32 7.97 19.16
C LEU A 359 -4.35 7.15 18.37
N ARG A 360 -5.64 7.50 18.49
CA ARG A 360 -6.75 6.84 17.78
C ARG A 360 -6.71 7.04 16.28
N ASN A 361 -6.13 8.15 15.83
CA ASN A 361 -6.22 8.61 14.44
C ASN A 361 -4.82 8.60 13.79
N GLY A 362 -4.79 8.55 12.46
CA GLY A 362 -3.61 8.91 11.69
C GLY A 362 -3.35 10.43 11.73
N VAL A 363 -2.23 10.86 11.18
CA VAL A 363 -1.90 12.29 11.10
C VAL A 363 -2.71 13.03 10.05
N TYR A 364 -3.17 12.33 9.02
CA TYR A 364 -3.96 12.88 7.92
C TYR A 364 -5.44 12.63 8.18
N ARG A 365 -6.17 13.68 8.51
CA ARG A 365 -7.61 13.56 8.82
C ARG A 365 -8.48 14.06 7.69
N ALA A 366 -8.07 15.12 7.04
CA ALA A 366 -8.76 15.73 5.92
C ALA A 366 -7.86 15.74 4.69
N GLY A 367 -8.46 15.97 3.54
CA GLY A 367 -7.75 16.12 2.29
C GLY A 367 -8.62 16.69 1.19
N ALA A 368 -8.03 16.78 0.01
CA ALA A 368 -8.76 17.26 -1.15
C ALA A 368 -8.30 16.51 -2.40
N PHE A 369 -9.23 16.30 -3.33
CA PHE A 369 -8.97 15.84 -4.69
C PHE A 369 -9.43 16.91 -5.66
N PHE A 370 -8.57 17.27 -6.60
CA PHE A 370 -8.84 18.33 -7.56
C PHE A 370 -8.02 18.14 -8.84
N SER A 371 -8.37 18.88 -9.86
CA SER A 371 -7.60 18.96 -11.10
C SER A 371 -6.70 20.18 -11.06
N ALA A 372 -5.41 19.99 -11.28
CA ALA A 372 -4.39 21.04 -11.35
C ALA A 372 -3.72 21.02 -12.72
N GLY A 373 -3.24 22.21 -13.17
CA GLY A 373 -2.71 22.42 -14.51
C GLY A 373 -3.76 22.96 -15.49
N LYS A 374 -3.27 23.70 -16.49
CA LYS A 374 -4.13 24.46 -17.44
C LYS A 374 -5.06 23.56 -18.27
N ASP A 375 -4.56 22.37 -18.65
CA ASP A 375 -5.27 21.44 -19.55
C ASP A 375 -5.82 20.22 -18.77
N ALA A 376 -5.92 20.31 -17.45
CA ALA A 376 -6.43 19.22 -16.63
C ALA A 376 -7.94 19.03 -16.83
N ASP A 377 -8.37 17.76 -16.97
CA ASP A 377 -9.79 17.40 -17.00
C ASP A 377 -10.43 17.71 -15.63
N PRO A 378 -11.38 18.64 -15.56
CA PRO A 378 -11.98 19.05 -14.29
C PRO A 378 -12.82 17.94 -13.64
N THR A 379 -13.22 16.92 -14.40
CA THR A 379 -14.06 15.80 -13.92
C THR A 379 -13.26 14.58 -13.49
N TRP A 380 -11.94 14.61 -13.60
CA TRP A 380 -11.08 13.50 -13.19
C TRP A 380 -9.82 14.02 -12.48
N PRO A 381 -9.84 14.17 -11.16
CA PRO A 381 -8.75 14.72 -10.39
C PRO A 381 -7.39 14.09 -10.69
N ASN A 382 -6.37 14.91 -10.90
CA ASN A 382 -4.99 14.49 -11.09
C ASN A 382 -4.09 14.78 -9.88
N ALA A 383 -4.66 15.37 -8.84
CA ALA A 383 -3.98 15.79 -7.63
C ALA A 383 -4.78 15.43 -6.36
N GLN A 384 -4.05 15.04 -5.30
CA GLN A 384 -4.61 14.80 -3.97
C GLN A 384 -3.79 15.53 -2.92
N ILE A 385 -4.43 16.22 -1.99
CA ILE A 385 -3.81 16.75 -0.77
C ILE A 385 -4.19 15.87 0.40
N HIS A 386 -3.21 15.47 1.20
CA HIS A 386 -3.37 14.96 2.54
C HIS A 386 -3.00 16.08 3.52
N PHE A 387 -3.97 16.56 4.30
CA PHE A 387 -3.75 17.59 5.29
C PHE A 387 -3.31 16.97 6.61
N GLY A 388 -2.05 17.22 6.98
CA GLY A 388 -1.40 16.61 8.14
C GLY A 388 -1.25 17.57 9.32
N LEU A 389 -1.70 17.13 10.49
CA LEU A 389 -1.61 17.89 11.75
C LEU A 389 -0.23 17.77 12.43
N VAL A 390 0.82 17.60 11.63
CA VAL A 390 2.21 17.44 12.07
C VAL A 390 3.14 18.03 11.01
N SER A 391 4.31 18.48 11.43
CA SER A 391 5.39 18.85 10.52
C SER A 391 6.73 18.27 10.97
N PHE A 392 7.56 17.87 10.00
CA PHE A 392 8.92 17.35 10.17
C PHE A 392 9.70 17.50 8.85
N ASP A 393 11.02 17.58 8.91
CA ASP A 393 11.84 17.73 7.70
C ASP A 393 11.79 16.50 6.78
N ARG A 394 11.82 15.30 7.35
CA ARG A 394 11.77 14.02 6.62
C ARG A 394 10.95 13.01 7.41
N PRO A 395 10.31 12.04 6.73
CA PRO A 395 9.72 10.89 7.40
C PRO A 395 10.73 10.25 8.37
N HIS A 396 10.27 9.82 9.55
CA HIS A 396 11.06 9.22 10.63
C HIS A 396 11.95 10.16 11.44
N GLN A 397 12.03 11.45 11.09
CA GLN A 397 12.66 12.45 11.94
C GLN A 397 11.70 12.93 13.04
N PRO A 398 12.22 13.44 14.15
CA PRO A 398 11.40 14.09 15.17
C PRO A 398 10.57 15.23 14.54
N PRO A 399 9.34 15.48 15.01
CA PRO A 399 8.58 16.63 14.59
C PRO A 399 9.30 17.93 14.98
N HIS A 400 9.06 19.01 14.23
CA HIS A 400 9.60 20.32 14.55
C HIS A 400 9.21 20.75 15.97
N SER A 401 10.04 21.57 16.60
CA SER A 401 9.83 22.07 17.97
C SER A 401 8.69 23.09 18.11
N PHE A 402 8.14 23.57 16.99
CA PHE A 402 7.02 24.52 16.93
C PHE A 402 5.72 23.80 16.51
N PRO A 403 4.54 24.36 16.83
CA PRO A 403 3.26 23.91 16.26
C PRO A 403 3.31 23.98 14.75
N GLY A 404 3.04 22.87 14.07
CA GLY A 404 3.20 22.81 12.62
C GLY A 404 2.24 21.86 11.92
N ILE A 405 1.94 22.18 10.66
CA ILE A 405 1.12 21.40 9.75
C ILE A 405 1.89 21.13 8.45
N THR A 406 1.44 20.11 7.75
CA THR A 406 1.97 19.76 6.42
C THR A 406 0.82 19.62 5.43
N PHE A 407 0.92 20.31 4.31
CA PHE A 407 0.14 20.00 3.13
C PHE A 407 0.96 18.98 2.30
N SER A 408 0.46 17.77 2.18
CA SER A 408 1.15 16.72 1.43
C SER A 408 0.36 16.44 0.16
N ALA A 409 0.79 17.02 -0.96
CA ALA A 409 0.12 16.84 -2.24
C ALA A 409 0.85 15.81 -3.10
N CYS A 410 0.09 14.92 -3.77
CA CYS A 410 0.66 13.95 -4.69
C CYS A 410 0.03 14.02 -6.09
N ILE A 411 0.86 13.65 -7.08
CA ILE A 411 0.47 13.47 -8.47
C ILE A 411 -0.25 12.13 -8.57
N LEU A 412 -1.56 12.13 -8.90
CA LEU A 412 -2.39 10.92 -8.92
C LEU A 412 -2.20 10.05 -10.17
N ARG A 413 -1.90 10.66 -11.31
CA ARG A 413 -1.71 9.96 -12.58
C ARG A 413 -0.36 10.32 -13.19
N PRO A 414 0.75 9.79 -12.62
CA PRO A 414 2.08 10.10 -13.12
C PRO A 414 2.28 9.62 -14.55
N HIS A 415 2.98 10.42 -15.36
CA HIS A 415 3.48 10.04 -16.68
C HIS A 415 4.82 9.32 -16.57
N SER A 416 5.62 9.63 -15.58
CA SER A 416 6.88 8.97 -15.26
C SER A 416 6.67 7.48 -15.01
N ARG A 417 7.61 6.65 -15.50
CA ARG A 417 7.59 5.19 -15.34
C ARG A 417 8.92 4.69 -14.83
N GLY A 418 8.84 3.68 -14.02
CA GLY A 418 9.99 3.00 -13.46
C GLY A 418 9.98 1.49 -13.72
N ARG A 419 10.87 0.78 -13.05
CA ARG A 419 11.00 -0.68 -13.14
C ARG A 419 11.61 -1.31 -11.91
N ILE A 420 11.35 -2.62 -11.75
CA ILE A 420 11.96 -3.50 -10.75
C ILE A 420 12.75 -4.58 -11.47
N SER A 421 14.01 -4.79 -11.08
CA SER A 421 14.82 -5.85 -11.65
C SER A 421 15.69 -6.54 -10.58
N ILE A 422 15.92 -7.84 -10.74
CA ILE A 422 16.87 -8.56 -9.89
C ILE A 422 18.28 -8.01 -10.07
N THR A 423 19.10 -8.12 -9.02
CA THR A 423 20.52 -7.72 -9.02
C THR A 423 21.47 -8.92 -9.05
N SER A 424 20.95 -10.11 -8.82
CA SER A 424 21.65 -11.39 -8.89
C SER A 424 20.65 -12.55 -8.91
N ASN A 425 21.13 -13.78 -9.03
CA ASN A 425 20.33 -15.01 -8.85
C ASN A 425 20.14 -15.43 -7.37
N ASP A 426 20.70 -14.67 -6.43
CA ASP A 426 20.49 -14.90 -4.99
C ASP A 426 19.11 -14.33 -4.56
N PRO A 427 18.15 -15.18 -4.15
CA PRO A 427 16.80 -14.73 -3.78
C PRO A 427 16.75 -13.93 -2.49
N LEU A 428 17.85 -13.89 -1.72
CA LEU A 428 17.90 -13.11 -0.49
C LEU A 428 18.34 -11.66 -0.72
N LYS A 429 18.88 -11.33 -1.89
CA LYS A 429 19.26 -9.97 -2.24
C LYS A 429 18.03 -9.14 -2.62
N ALA A 430 18.05 -7.88 -2.21
CA ALA A 430 17.01 -6.92 -2.61
C ALA A 430 17.09 -6.66 -4.13
N PRO A 431 15.96 -6.50 -4.81
CA PRO A 431 15.94 -6.11 -6.20
C PRO A 431 16.34 -4.63 -6.34
N ARG A 432 16.71 -4.24 -7.55
CA ARG A 432 16.89 -2.86 -7.96
C ARG A 432 15.52 -2.21 -8.12
N ILE A 433 15.36 -1.01 -7.57
CA ILE A 433 14.13 -0.20 -7.66
C ILE A 433 14.48 1.12 -8.34
N GLN A 434 14.05 1.29 -9.57
CA GLN A 434 14.20 2.53 -10.33
C GLN A 434 12.80 3.11 -10.49
N ALA A 435 12.44 4.10 -9.67
CA ALA A 435 11.09 4.66 -9.68
C ALA A 435 10.86 5.62 -10.87
N GLY A 436 11.92 6.26 -11.35
CA GLY A 436 11.88 7.15 -12.51
C GLY A 436 11.10 8.45 -12.23
N TYR A 437 11.04 8.91 -10.98
CA TYR A 437 10.31 10.11 -10.61
C TYR A 437 10.76 11.34 -11.40
N LEU A 438 9.79 12.18 -11.80
CA LEU A 438 10.00 13.43 -12.54
C LEU A 438 10.71 13.25 -13.89
N SER A 439 10.78 12.03 -14.44
CA SER A 439 11.34 11.81 -15.78
C SER A 439 10.47 12.43 -16.89
N ALA A 440 9.16 12.51 -16.69
CA ALA A 440 8.22 13.20 -17.57
C ALA A 440 8.10 14.69 -17.22
N GLU A 441 7.98 15.53 -18.24
CA GLU A 441 7.85 17.00 -18.07
C GLU A 441 6.51 17.37 -17.41
N GLU A 442 5.45 16.66 -17.76
CA GLU A 442 4.11 16.83 -17.20
C GLU A 442 4.12 16.69 -15.68
N ASP A 443 4.87 15.71 -15.15
CA ASP A 443 4.98 15.50 -13.71
C ASP A 443 5.79 16.64 -13.03
N ARG A 444 6.81 17.18 -13.70
CA ARG A 444 7.58 18.33 -13.19
C ARG A 444 6.71 19.59 -13.10
N THR A 445 5.98 19.87 -14.16
CA THR A 445 5.05 21.03 -14.22
C THR A 445 3.97 20.89 -13.15
N LEU A 446 3.33 19.72 -13.07
CA LEU A 446 2.28 19.49 -12.08
C LEU A 446 2.82 19.59 -10.64
N ALA A 447 4.03 19.12 -10.35
CA ALA A 447 4.63 19.25 -9.03
C ALA A 447 4.81 20.73 -8.59
N VAL A 448 5.17 21.61 -9.51
CA VAL A 448 5.26 23.08 -9.28
C VAL A 448 3.87 23.67 -9.01
N ASP A 449 2.89 23.32 -9.85
CA ASP A 449 1.50 23.78 -9.71
C ASP A 449 0.90 23.37 -8.35
N LEU A 450 1.21 22.14 -7.89
CA LEU A 450 0.77 21.67 -6.58
C LEU A 450 1.30 22.53 -5.43
N VAL A 451 2.58 22.95 -5.48
CA VAL A 451 3.14 23.85 -4.45
C VAL A 451 2.40 25.18 -4.45
N ARG A 452 2.14 25.78 -5.63
CA ARG A 452 1.38 27.02 -5.74
C ARG A 452 -0.03 26.89 -5.21
N ARG A 453 -0.69 25.80 -5.55
CA ARG A 453 -2.06 25.54 -5.08
C ARG A 453 -2.14 25.40 -3.56
N MET A 454 -1.18 24.73 -2.94
CA MET A 454 -1.10 24.61 -1.49
C MET A 454 -0.84 25.96 -0.81
N ARG A 455 -0.02 26.85 -1.40
CA ARG A 455 0.20 28.22 -0.93
C ARG A 455 -1.09 29.05 -0.97
N GLU A 456 -1.85 28.94 -2.06
CA GLU A 456 -3.15 29.62 -2.18
C GLU A 456 -4.10 29.20 -1.06
N ILE A 457 -4.23 27.91 -0.80
CA ILE A 457 -5.08 27.40 0.29
C ILE A 457 -4.56 27.88 1.65
N ALA A 458 -3.24 27.78 1.90
CA ALA A 458 -2.64 28.16 3.18
C ALA A 458 -2.73 29.67 3.47
N SER A 459 -2.72 30.53 2.44
CA SER A 459 -2.86 31.99 2.58
C SER A 459 -4.32 32.46 2.66
N SER A 460 -5.28 31.57 2.51
CA SER A 460 -6.72 31.94 2.56
C SER A 460 -7.13 32.51 3.92
N GLN A 461 -8.20 33.29 3.96
CA GLN A 461 -8.74 33.89 5.19
C GLN A 461 -9.04 32.85 6.28
N ARG A 462 -9.40 31.62 5.91
CA ARG A 462 -9.69 30.55 6.87
C ARG A 462 -8.44 30.00 7.55
N MET A 463 -7.35 29.84 6.79
CA MET A 463 -6.09 29.33 7.31
C MET A 463 -5.22 30.39 7.98
N SER A 464 -5.32 31.67 7.59
CA SER A 464 -4.51 32.77 8.13
C SER A 464 -4.64 32.98 9.65
N ARG A 465 -5.70 32.47 10.27
CA ARG A 465 -5.88 32.47 11.74
C ARG A 465 -4.93 31.50 12.44
N PHE A 466 -4.45 30.48 11.74
CA PHE A 466 -3.62 29.41 12.27
C PHE A 466 -2.20 29.44 11.69
N VAL A 467 -2.06 29.73 10.40
CA VAL A 467 -0.77 29.76 9.71
C VAL A 467 -0.05 31.09 9.97
N VAL A 468 1.19 31.01 10.46
CA VAL A 468 2.06 32.16 10.68
C VAL A 468 2.92 32.42 9.46
N ASP A 469 3.65 31.39 9.02
CA ASP A 469 4.55 31.45 7.89
C ASP A 469 4.72 30.07 7.21
N GLU A 470 5.23 30.11 5.97
CA GLU A 470 5.66 28.92 5.26
C GLU A 470 7.09 28.58 5.69
N HIS A 471 7.26 27.44 6.36
CA HIS A 471 8.57 26.97 6.80
C HIS A 471 9.35 26.33 5.66
N GLU A 472 8.70 25.46 4.85
CA GLU A 472 9.25 24.81 3.66
C GLU A 472 8.23 24.87 2.51
N PRO A 473 8.61 25.21 1.29
CA PRO A 473 9.95 25.60 0.77
C PRO A 473 10.45 26.97 1.22
N GLY A 474 9.64 27.77 1.85
CA GLY A 474 9.87 29.15 2.20
C GLY A 474 9.42 30.11 1.09
N ILE A 475 8.71 31.17 1.51
CA ILE A 475 8.03 32.13 0.59
C ILE A 475 8.98 32.81 -0.39
N ALA A 476 10.27 32.81 -0.14
CA ALA A 476 11.26 33.43 -1.05
C ALA A 476 11.40 32.67 -2.38
N LYS A 477 11.07 31.37 -2.43
CA LYS A 477 11.12 30.58 -3.67
C LYS A 477 9.83 30.78 -4.47
N GLN A 478 9.91 31.56 -5.55
CA GLN A 478 8.75 31.98 -6.35
C GLN A 478 8.76 31.46 -7.79
N SER A 479 9.93 31.38 -8.42
CA SER A 479 10.03 30.91 -9.80
C SER A 479 9.77 29.38 -9.90
N ASP A 480 9.38 28.96 -11.10
CA ASP A 480 9.17 27.51 -11.38
C ASP A 480 10.43 26.72 -11.12
N GLU A 481 11.59 27.27 -11.51
CA GLU A 481 12.88 26.64 -11.34
C GLU A 481 13.25 26.47 -9.85
N GLU A 482 13.07 27.51 -9.03
CA GLU A 482 13.34 27.45 -7.58
C GLU A 482 12.43 26.45 -6.86
N ILE A 483 11.14 26.41 -7.26
CA ILE A 483 10.17 25.47 -6.70
C ILE A 483 10.53 24.06 -7.14
N LEU A 484 10.84 23.83 -8.42
CA LEU A 484 11.21 22.52 -8.94
C LEU A 484 12.52 22.00 -8.32
N ASP A 485 13.51 22.87 -8.11
CA ASP A 485 14.74 22.53 -7.40
C ASP A 485 14.46 22.07 -5.97
N TRP A 486 13.56 22.76 -5.26
CA TRP A 486 13.11 22.33 -3.94
C TRP A 486 12.36 20.98 -4.00
N VAL A 487 11.48 20.77 -4.98
CA VAL A 487 10.78 19.50 -5.21
C VAL A 487 11.79 18.38 -5.40
N ARG A 488 12.80 18.54 -6.26
CA ARG A 488 13.85 17.54 -6.48
C ARG A 488 14.61 17.17 -5.19
N ARG A 489 14.82 18.14 -4.31
CA ARG A 489 15.51 17.93 -3.02
C ARG A 489 14.65 17.31 -1.94
N ARG A 490 13.34 17.55 -1.94
CA ARG A 490 12.45 17.28 -0.80
C ARG A 490 11.33 16.29 -1.08
N ALA A 491 10.83 16.22 -2.31
CA ALA A 491 9.76 15.29 -2.66
C ALA A 491 10.14 13.84 -2.39
N GLY A 492 9.13 12.98 -2.23
CA GLY A 492 9.31 11.57 -1.95
C GLY A 492 8.07 10.74 -2.27
N SER A 493 8.17 9.44 -2.08
CA SER A 493 7.04 8.52 -2.24
C SER A 493 5.97 8.71 -1.17
N ILE A 494 4.69 8.52 -1.54
CA ILE A 494 3.62 8.26 -0.56
C ILE A 494 3.38 6.75 -0.37
N PHE A 495 4.29 5.92 -0.93
CA PHE A 495 4.36 4.48 -0.73
C PHE A 495 3.23 3.69 -1.40
N HIS A 496 2.84 4.08 -2.61
CA HIS A 496 1.80 3.44 -3.43
C HIS A 496 2.34 2.75 -4.70
N PRO A 497 3.52 2.06 -4.69
CA PRO A 497 4.04 1.44 -5.91
C PRO A 497 3.09 0.38 -6.45
N VAL A 498 2.90 0.38 -7.79
CA VAL A 498 2.03 -0.55 -8.53
C VAL A 498 2.58 -0.81 -9.93
N GLY A 499 1.98 -1.75 -10.66
CA GLY A 499 2.09 -1.82 -12.12
C GLY A 499 3.14 -2.77 -12.68
N THR A 500 3.99 -3.38 -11.86
CA THR A 500 5.17 -4.16 -12.28
C THR A 500 4.88 -5.57 -12.85
N CYS A 501 3.62 -5.98 -12.84
CA CYS A 501 3.11 -7.19 -13.52
C CYS A 501 1.75 -6.84 -14.16
N ALA A 502 1.73 -5.78 -14.97
CA ALA A 502 0.52 -5.13 -15.45
C ALA A 502 -0.46 -6.10 -16.13
N MET A 503 -1.74 -5.94 -15.82
CA MET A 503 -2.84 -6.64 -16.47
C MET A 503 -3.08 -6.05 -17.86
N GLY A 504 -3.34 -6.93 -18.84
CA GLY A 504 -3.67 -6.52 -20.20
C GLY A 504 -3.94 -7.71 -21.10
N PRO A 505 -4.45 -7.48 -22.32
CA PRO A 505 -4.66 -8.52 -23.29
C PRO A 505 -3.35 -9.12 -23.80
N ALA A 506 -3.36 -10.37 -24.25
CA ALA A 506 -2.16 -11.05 -24.78
C ALA A 506 -1.55 -10.35 -26.01
N SER A 507 -2.33 -9.51 -26.70
CA SER A 507 -1.85 -8.68 -27.82
C SER A 507 -1.01 -7.48 -27.37
N ALA A 508 -1.01 -7.12 -26.08
CA ALA A 508 -0.19 -6.04 -25.53
C ALA A 508 1.15 -6.63 -25.03
N PRO A 509 2.29 -6.34 -25.68
CA PRO A 509 3.57 -7.05 -25.43
C PRO A 509 4.11 -6.90 -24.00
N MET A 510 3.68 -5.86 -23.30
CA MET A 510 4.14 -5.55 -21.94
C MET A 510 3.13 -6.00 -20.86
N SER A 511 2.03 -6.67 -21.24
CA SER A 511 1.13 -7.27 -20.26
C SER A 511 1.73 -8.54 -19.67
N VAL A 512 1.55 -8.72 -18.37
CA VAL A 512 2.08 -9.89 -17.63
C VAL A 512 0.97 -10.86 -17.26
N VAL A 513 -0.22 -10.34 -16.94
CA VAL A 513 -1.38 -11.17 -16.60
C VAL A 513 -2.59 -10.80 -17.45
N ASP A 514 -3.47 -11.78 -17.68
CA ASP A 514 -4.75 -11.56 -18.34
C ASP A 514 -5.81 -10.96 -17.40
N SER A 515 -7.01 -10.69 -17.89
CA SER A 515 -8.13 -10.16 -17.10
C SER A 515 -8.64 -11.14 -16.02
N ARG A 516 -8.24 -12.41 -16.07
CA ARG A 516 -8.47 -13.40 -15.00
C ARG A 516 -7.27 -13.53 -14.07
N LEU A 517 -6.26 -12.64 -14.21
CA LEU A 517 -5.04 -12.57 -13.39
C LEU A 517 -4.07 -13.75 -13.57
N ARG A 518 -4.22 -14.55 -14.62
CA ARG A 518 -3.31 -15.64 -14.98
C ARG A 518 -2.09 -15.07 -15.70
N VAL A 519 -0.91 -15.55 -15.34
CA VAL A 519 0.34 -15.15 -16.02
C VAL A 519 0.30 -15.66 -17.46
N HIS A 520 0.46 -14.74 -18.43
CA HIS A 520 0.43 -15.10 -19.85
C HIS A 520 1.45 -16.20 -20.17
N GLY A 521 1.03 -17.19 -20.95
CA GLY A 521 1.87 -18.31 -21.37
C GLY A 521 2.22 -19.33 -20.30
N MET A 522 1.73 -19.16 -19.05
CA MET A 522 1.97 -20.08 -17.95
C MET A 522 0.67 -20.75 -17.49
N GLU A 523 0.78 -22.00 -17.03
CA GLU A 523 -0.32 -22.73 -16.41
C GLU A 523 -0.16 -22.76 -14.88
N GLY A 524 -1.29 -22.69 -14.15
CA GLY A 524 -1.30 -22.81 -12.70
C GLY A 524 -0.56 -21.68 -11.96
N LEU A 525 -0.44 -20.50 -12.56
CA LEU A 525 0.25 -19.33 -11.98
C LEU A 525 -0.59 -18.06 -12.16
N ARG A 526 -0.86 -17.37 -11.04
CA ARG A 526 -1.52 -16.07 -11.02
C ARG A 526 -0.75 -15.04 -10.21
N VAL A 527 -1.04 -13.77 -10.47
CA VAL A 527 -0.61 -12.64 -9.64
C VAL A 527 -1.83 -11.90 -9.14
N VAL A 528 -1.89 -11.68 -7.81
CA VAL A 528 -3.01 -10.97 -7.16
C VAL A 528 -2.44 -10.00 -6.13
N ASP A 529 -1.96 -8.85 -6.56
CA ASP A 529 -1.52 -7.74 -5.70
C ASP A 529 -1.43 -6.42 -6.50
N GLY A 530 -0.82 -5.39 -5.91
CA GLY A 530 -0.72 -4.08 -6.57
C GLY A 530 0.09 -4.07 -7.87
N SER A 531 0.89 -5.11 -8.14
CA SER A 531 1.67 -5.19 -9.39
C SER A 531 0.82 -5.33 -10.64
N ILE A 532 -0.43 -5.79 -10.51
CA ILE A 532 -1.31 -6.01 -11.68
C ILE A 532 -1.95 -4.74 -12.23
N MET A 533 -1.92 -3.61 -11.51
CA MET A 533 -2.55 -2.37 -11.98
C MET A 533 -1.92 -1.91 -13.29
N PRO A 534 -2.64 -1.81 -14.41
CA PRO A 534 -2.08 -1.29 -15.66
C PRO A 534 -1.79 0.21 -15.55
N ARG A 535 -2.65 0.94 -14.84
CA ARG A 535 -2.46 2.32 -14.38
C ARG A 535 -2.83 2.45 -12.92
N ILE A 536 -2.08 3.27 -12.17
CA ILE A 536 -2.34 3.55 -10.78
C ILE A 536 -3.70 4.25 -10.61
N VAL A 537 -4.45 3.90 -9.57
CA VAL A 537 -5.73 4.52 -9.24
C VAL A 537 -5.56 5.91 -8.64
N SER A 538 -6.55 6.78 -8.78
CA SER A 538 -6.56 8.15 -8.24
C SER A 538 -6.84 8.16 -6.73
N GLY A 539 -5.93 7.59 -5.94
CA GLY A 539 -6.03 7.51 -4.47
C GLY A 539 -5.11 6.46 -3.85
N ASN A 540 -5.28 6.23 -2.55
CA ASN A 540 -4.49 5.22 -1.82
C ASN A 540 -4.82 3.80 -2.31
N THR A 541 -3.82 2.95 -2.42
CA THR A 541 -3.91 1.68 -3.16
C THR A 541 -4.36 0.46 -2.34
N ASN A 542 -4.50 0.59 -1.01
CA ASN A 542 -4.79 -0.57 -0.15
C ASN A 542 -6.19 -1.17 -0.40
N ALA A 543 -7.23 -0.33 -0.49
CA ALA A 543 -8.59 -0.82 -0.73
C ALA A 543 -8.74 -1.47 -2.13
N PRO A 544 -8.21 -0.89 -3.23
CA PRO A 544 -8.14 -1.57 -4.52
C PRO A 544 -7.45 -2.93 -4.49
N ILE A 545 -6.33 -3.05 -3.77
CA ILE A 545 -5.60 -4.33 -3.64
C ILE A 545 -6.43 -5.39 -2.91
N ILE A 546 -7.20 -5.01 -1.89
CA ILE A 546 -8.14 -5.92 -1.22
C ILE A 546 -9.27 -6.32 -2.18
N MET A 547 -9.80 -5.38 -2.96
CA MET A 547 -10.82 -5.65 -3.98
C MET A 547 -10.31 -6.66 -5.02
N PHE A 548 -9.05 -6.58 -5.44
CA PHE A 548 -8.46 -7.59 -6.34
C PHE A 548 -8.55 -8.99 -5.75
N ALA A 549 -8.22 -9.15 -4.47
CA ALA A 549 -8.30 -10.45 -3.81
C ALA A 549 -9.74 -10.96 -3.69
N GLU A 550 -10.69 -10.08 -3.41
CA GLU A 550 -12.12 -10.40 -3.39
C GLU A 550 -12.60 -10.92 -4.76
N ARG A 551 -12.23 -10.22 -5.85
CA ARG A 551 -12.58 -10.62 -7.21
C ARG A 551 -11.83 -11.89 -7.63
N ALA A 552 -10.52 -11.97 -7.38
CA ALA A 552 -9.70 -13.12 -7.72
C ALA A 552 -10.24 -14.42 -7.08
N ALA A 553 -10.74 -14.34 -5.86
CA ALA A 553 -11.35 -15.50 -5.20
C ALA A 553 -12.54 -16.07 -5.98
N ASP A 554 -13.38 -15.22 -6.57
CA ASP A 554 -14.52 -15.68 -7.37
C ASP A 554 -14.05 -16.23 -8.73
N LEU A 555 -13.14 -15.52 -9.42
CA LEU A 555 -12.55 -16.00 -10.67
C LEU A 555 -11.89 -17.38 -10.51
N MET A 556 -11.16 -17.58 -9.41
CA MET A 556 -10.53 -18.87 -9.10
C MET A 556 -11.55 -19.95 -8.75
N LYS A 557 -12.61 -19.63 -7.98
CA LYS A 557 -13.70 -20.56 -7.68
C LYS A 557 -14.45 -21.01 -8.93
N GLU A 558 -14.60 -20.15 -9.93
CA GLU A 558 -15.15 -20.48 -11.24
C GLU A 558 -14.23 -21.46 -11.99
N ASP A 559 -12.94 -21.12 -12.14
CA ASP A 559 -11.97 -21.94 -12.88
C ASP A 559 -11.75 -23.34 -12.23
N LEU A 560 -11.83 -23.43 -10.89
CA LEU A 560 -11.69 -24.71 -10.17
C LEU A 560 -12.96 -25.60 -10.20
N ARG A 561 -14.09 -25.08 -10.68
CA ARG A 561 -15.33 -25.84 -10.90
C ARG A 561 -15.45 -26.36 -12.32
N ALA A 562 -14.81 -25.68 -13.28
CA ALA A 562 -14.78 -26.05 -14.69
C ALA A 562 -13.80 -27.20 -14.93
#